data_bce053a396c0109b774219aa86bf14a2
#
_entry.id   bce053a396c0109b774219aa86bf14a2
#
_cell.length_a   1.000
_cell.length_b   1.000
_cell.length_c   1.000
_cell.angle_alpha   90.00
_cell.angle_beta   90.00
_cell.angle_gamma   90.00
#
_symmetry.space_group_name_H-M   'P 1'
#
loop_
_entity.id
_entity.type
_entity.pdbx_description
1 polymer ?
#
loop_
_entity_poly.entity_id
_entity_poly.type
_entity_poly.pdbx_seq_one_letter_code
_entity_poly.pdbx_strand_id
1 'polypeptide(L)'
;MKRKLIYIGIVITVLLAASLAIAKDKKGPMTGTWDCQSHGGSQGDVTFTLMLTQNGETVDGSISSPMGGTQISSGTFKKNMLEIHLDTPQGNYTLMAKFTKGTLSGTWSSDSDKGNWEGKKAAGTQ
;
A
#
# COMPACT_ATOMS: atom_id res chain seq x y z
N MET A 1 20.89 46.24 13.68
CA MET A 1 20.48 45.97 12.31
C MET A 1 20.96 44.64 11.81
N LYS A 2 22.19 44.29 12.00
CA LYS A 2 22.72 43.01 11.60
C LYS A 2 22.03 41.84 12.30
N ARG A 3 21.58 42.04 13.52
CA ARG A 3 20.92 40.99 14.29
C ARG A 3 19.61 40.56 13.67
N LYS A 4 18.89 41.50 13.07
CA LYS A 4 17.61 41.18 12.46
C LYS A 4 17.76 40.20 11.28
N LEU A 5 18.84 40.35 10.52
CA LEU A 5 19.12 39.47 9.40
C LEU A 5 19.39 38.04 9.86
N ILE A 6 20.10 37.93 11.01
CA ILE A 6 20.40 36.62 11.57
C ILE A 6 19.12 35.90 11.99
N TYR A 7 18.18 36.62 12.61
CA TYR A 7 16.92 36.03 13.04
C TYR A 7 16.12 35.51 11.85
N ILE A 8 16.08 36.26 10.76
CA ILE A 8 15.35 35.86 9.58
C ILE A 8 15.91 34.56 9.02
N GLY A 9 17.22 34.42 8.99
CA GLY A 9 17.85 33.20 8.51
C GLY A 9 17.49 31.99 9.34
N ILE A 10 17.46 32.12 10.63
CA ILE A 10 17.14 31.03 11.54
C ILE A 10 15.70 30.58 11.33
N VAL A 11 14.77 31.52 11.20
CA VAL A 11 13.36 31.20 10.99
C VAL A 11 13.15 30.41 9.71
N ILE A 12 13.82 30.80 8.63
CA ILE A 12 13.70 30.10 7.35
C ILE A 12 14.19 28.67 7.48
N THR A 13 15.28 28.44 8.18
CA THR A 13 15.82 27.11 8.37
C THR A 13 14.84 26.20 9.11
N VAL A 14 14.18 26.72 10.13
CA VAL A 14 13.20 25.94 10.88
C VAL A 14 12.01 25.54 10.00
N LEU A 15 11.54 26.45 9.17
CA LEU A 15 10.43 26.15 8.28
C LEU A 15 10.76 25.04 7.29
N LEU A 16 11.97 25.03 6.76
CA LEU A 16 12.38 23.98 5.84
C LEU A 16 12.39 22.62 6.52
N ALA A 17 12.86 22.55 7.75
CA ALA A 17 12.87 21.28 8.47
C ALA A 17 11.46 20.76 8.71
N ALA A 18 10.52 21.64 9.05
CA ALA A 18 9.13 21.25 9.25
C ALA A 18 8.52 20.71 7.96
N SER A 19 8.83 21.31 6.83
CA SER A 19 8.31 20.85 5.55
C SER A 19 8.76 19.43 5.21
N LEU A 20 10.02 19.10 5.49
CA LEU A 20 10.54 17.77 5.25
C LEU A 20 9.84 16.73 6.13
N ALA A 21 9.59 17.06 7.38
CA ALA A 21 8.89 16.15 8.28
C ALA A 21 7.47 15.85 7.78
N ILE A 22 6.76 16.85 7.30
CA ILE A 22 5.41 16.68 6.77
C ILE A 22 5.43 15.77 5.54
N ALA A 23 6.42 15.91 4.67
CA ALA A 23 6.52 15.09 3.48
C ALA A 23 6.65 13.60 3.80
N LYS A 24 7.36 13.24 4.88
CA LYS A 24 7.48 11.85 5.28
C LYS A 24 6.16 11.25 5.73
N ASP A 25 5.30 12.04 6.34
CA ASP A 25 4.05 11.55 6.89
C ASP A 25 3.03 11.18 5.81
N LYS A 26 3.27 11.56 4.56
CA LYS A 26 2.33 11.30 3.47
C LYS A 26 2.36 9.88 2.94
N LYS A 27 3.33 9.06 3.35
CA LYS A 27 3.45 7.71 2.80
C LYS A 27 2.35 6.76 3.25
N GLY A 28 1.77 6.99 4.41
CA GLY A 28 0.65 6.21 4.87
C GLY A 28 0.98 4.76 5.25
N PRO A 29 0.00 4.04 5.79
CA PRO A 29 0.23 2.70 6.35
C PRO A 29 0.37 1.60 5.30
N MET A 30 -0.07 1.83 4.06
CA MET A 30 -0.02 0.78 3.04
C MET A 30 1.38 0.60 2.44
N THR A 31 2.25 1.59 2.54
CA THR A 31 3.58 1.50 1.96
C THR A 31 4.41 0.42 2.63
N GLY A 32 4.98 -0.49 1.83
CA GLY A 32 5.83 -1.57 2.31
C GLY A 32 5.53 -2.87 1.61
N THR A 33 6.14 -3.93 2.14
CA THR A 33 5.94 -5.28 1.63
C THR A 33 4.96 -6.02 2.54
N TRP A 34 3.99 -6.68 1.93
CA TRP A 34 2.94 -7.40 2.64
C TRP A 34 2.99 -8.87 2.29
N ASP A 35 3.06 -9.72 3.30
CA ASP A 35 2.95 -11.18 3.13
C ASP A 35 1.47 -11.53 3.22
N CYS A 36 0.95 -12.14 2.17
CA CYS A 36 -0.48 -12.36 2.01
C CYS A 36 -0.77 -13.81 1.69
N GLN A 37 -2.01 -14.20 1.96
CA GLN A 37 -2.49 -15.52 1.63
C GLN A 37 -3.95 -15.43 1.21
N SER A 38 -4.28 -16.06 0.09
CA SER A 38 -5.66 -16.13 -0.40
C SER A 38 -6.21 -17.51 -0.15
N HIS A 39 -7.52 -17.58 0.01
CA HIS A 39 -8.26 -18.82 0.29
C HIS A 39 -9.47 -18.90 -0.62
N GLY A 40 -9.90 -20.10 -0.88
CA GLY A 40 -11.06 -20.34 -1.73
C GLY A 40 -10.65 -20.30 -3.19
N GLY A 41 -11.66 -20.42 -4.08
CA GLY A 41 -11.39 -20.47 -5.49
C GLY A 41 -10.91 -21.84 -5.94
N SER A 42 -10.69 -21.96 -7.24
CA SER A 42 -10.34 -23.24 -7.84
C SER A 42 -8.93 -23.71 -7.49
N GLN A 43 -8.05 -22.81 -7.07
CA GLN A 43 -6.67 -23.15 -6.73
C GLN A 43 -6.43 -23.36 -5.25
N GLY A 44 -7.43 -23.12 -4.39
CA GLY A 44 -7.28 -23.26 -2.97
C GLY A 44 -6.40 -22.17 -2.37
N ASP A 45 -5.59 -22.51 -1.38
CA ASP A 45 -4.76 -21.54 -0.69
C ASP A 45 -3.53 -21.19 -1.51
N VAL A 46 -3.29 -19.88 -1.69
CA VAL A 46 -2.14 -19.37 -2.44
C VAL A 46 -1.49 -18.25 -1.65
N THR A 47 -0.17 -18.35 -1.45
CA THR A 47 0.58 -17.25 -0.85
C THR A 47 1.02 -16.27 -1.92
N PHE A 48 1.02 -14.98 -1.57
CA PHE A 48 1.50 -13.96 -2.49
C PHE A 48 2.04 -12.79 -1.70
N THR A 49 2.79 -11.95 -2.40
CA THR A 49 3.43 -10.78 -1.79
C THR A 49 2.94 -9.53 -2.51
N LEU A 50 2.53 -8.54 -1.74
CA LEU A 50 2.21 -7.21 -2.26
C LEU A 50 3.33 -6.25 -1.89
N MET A 51 3.83 -5.50 -2.86
CA MET A 51 4.76 -4.42 -2.62
C MET A 51 4.04 -3.13 -2.98
N LEU A 52 3.72 -2.34 -1.97
CA LEU A 52 2.81 -1.21 -2.13
C LEU A 52 3.50 0.11 -1.80
N THR A 53 3.09 1.15 -2.51
CA THR A 53 3.47 2.53 -2.22
C THR A 53 2.20 3.36 -2.18
N GLN A 54 1.96 4.01 -1.06
CA GLN A 54 0.77 4.83 -0.86
C GLN A 54 1.12 6.31 -0.99
N ASN A 55 0.29 7.02 -1.74
CA ASN A 55 0.43 8.45 -1.97
C ASN A 55 -0.95 9.07 -1.76
N GLY A 56 -1.19 9.60 -0.56
CA GLY A 56 -2.53 10.04 -0.24
C GLY A 56 -3.49 8.87 -0.23
N GLU A 57 -4.50 8.90 -1.09
CA GLU A 57 -5.45 7.80 -1.22
C GLU A 57 -5.10 6.83 -2.34
N THR A 58 -4.08 7.14 -3.13
CA THR A 58 -3.66 6.29 -4.24
C THR A 58 -2.65 5.27 -3.76
N VAL A 59 -2.80 4.02 -4.22
CA VAL A 59 -1.87 2.94 -3.90
C VAL A 59 -1.39 2.32 -5.20
N ASP A 60 -0.08 2.26 -5.35
CA ASP A 60 0.58 1.64 -6.50
C ASP A 60 1.46 0.51 -6.03
N GLY A 61 1.93 -0.30 -6.96
CA GLY A 61 2.87 -1.34 -6.63
C GLY A 61 2.72 -2.55 -7.50
N SER A 62 3.07 -3.71 -6.92
CA SER A 62 3.06 -4.97 -7.65
C SER A 62 2.64 -6.11 -6.74
N ILE A 63 2.23 -7.20 -7.37
CA ILE A 63 1.92 -8.45 -6.69
C ILE A 63 2.82 -9.54 -7.28
N SER A 64 3.30 -10.44 -6.43
CA SER A 64 4.06 -11.59 -6.90
C SER A 64 3.61 -12.85 -6.18
N SER A 65 3.67 -13.98 -6.89
CA SER A 65 3.29 -15.28 -6.36
C SER A 65 4.13 -16.34 -7.02
N PRO A 66 4.03 -17.61 -6.56
CA PRO A 66 4.76 -18.68 -7.25
C PRO A 66 4.40 -18.83 -8.72
N MET A 67 3.23 -18.33 -9.13
CA MET A 67 2.80 -18.38 -10.53
C MET A 67 3.25 -17.19 -11.36
N GLY A 68 3.95 -16.22 -10.76
CA GLY A 68 4.43 -15.05 -11.47
C GLY A 68 3.99 -13.76 -10.78
N GLY A 69 4.28 -12.63 -11.41
CA GLY A 69 3.99 -11.35 -10.86
C GLY A 69 3.42 -10.38 -11.88
N THR A 70 2.80 -9.32 -11.39
CA THR A 70 2.27 -8.28 -12.26
C THR A 70 2.18 -6.96 -11.50
N GLN A 71 2.08 -5.88 -12.25
CA GLN A 71 1.86 -4.55 -11.69
C GLN A 71 0.40 -4.38 -11.31
N ILE A 72 0.16 -3.61 -10.25
CA ILE A 72 -1.19 -3.21 -9.90
C ILE A 72 -1.67 -2.21 -10.94
N SER A 73 -2.87 -2.43 -11.50
CA SER A 73 -3.44 -1.51 -12.47
C SER A 73 -3.93 -0.24 -11.80
N SER A 74 -4.56 -0.37 -10.66
CA SER A 74 -4.98 0.77 -9.85
C SER A 74 -5.21 0.31 -8.42
N GLY A 75 -5.08 1.24 -7.48
CA GLY A 75 -5.34 0.95 -6.09
C GLY A 75 -5.71 2.21 -5.32
N THR A 76 -6.55 2.05 -4.31
CA THR A 76 -6.93 3.14 -3.42
C THR A 76 -6.98 2.65 -1.99
N PHE A 77 -6.74 3.57 -1.07
CA PHE A 77 -6.88 3.30 0.35
C PHE A 77 -7.60 4.48 0.99
N LYS A 78 -8.84 4.25 1.43
CA LYS A 78 -9.68 5.27 2.05
C LYS A 78 -10.43 4.65 3.22
N LYS A 79 -10.51 5.39 4.32
CA LYS A 79 -11.31 4.97 5.48
C LYS A 79 -10.99 3.54 5.91
N ASN A 80 -9.69 3.21 5.91
CA ASN A 80 -9.19 1.90 6.30
C ASN A 80 -9.60 0.77 5.36
N MET A 81 -10.02 1.10 4.14
CA MET A 81 -10.36 0.10 3.13
C MET A 81 -9.38 0.20 1.96
N LEU A 82 -8.77 -0.92 1.64
CA LEU A 82 -7.86 -1.05 0.50
C LEU A 82 -8.61 -1.71 -0.65
N GLU A 83 -8.47 -1.14 -1.85
CA GLU A 83 -9.03 -1.73 -3.05
C GLU A 83 -7.95 -1.76 -4.11
N ILE A 84 -7.68 -2.93 -4.67
CA ILE A 84 -6.64 -3.14 -5.68
C ILE A 84 -7.25 -3.81 -6.89
N HIS A 85 -6.90 -3.33 -8.06
CA HIS A 85 -7.31 -3.91 -9.33
C HIS A 85 -6.09 -4.41 -10.09
N LEU A 86 -6.21 -5.60 -10.64
CA LEU A 86 -5.15 -6.25 -11.41
C LEU A 86 -5.71 -6.64 -12.77
N ASP A 87 -4.98 -6.28 -13.83
CA ASP A 87 -5.29 -6.72 -15.18
C ASP A 87 -4.22 -7.71 -15.59
N THR A 88 -4.61 -8.98 -15.76
CA THR A 88 -3.67 -10.04 -16.11
C THR A 88 -4.11 -10.73 -17.38
N PRO A 89 -3.21 -11.48 -18.03
CA PRO A 89 -3.61 -12.28 -19.19
C PRO A 89 -4.70 -13.30 -18.89
N GLN A 90 -4.84 -13.73 -17.64
CA GLN A 90 -5.88 -14.67 -17.24
C GLN A 90 -7.18 -13.99 -16.83
N GLY A 91 -7.23 -12.66 -16.82
CA GLY A 91 -8.42 -11.91 -16.46
C GLY A 91 -8.17 -10.82 -15.46
N ASN A 92 -9.24 -10.17 -15.05
CA ASN A 92 -9.18 -9.06 -14.11
C ASN A 92 -9.49 -9.55 -12.71
N TYR A 93 -8.70 -9.05 -11.74
CA TYR A 93 -8.89 -9.39 -10.34
C TYR A 93 -9.12 -8.14 -9.53
N THR A 94 -9.96 -8.22 -8.53
CA THR A 94 -10.18 -7.15 -7.56
C THR A 94 -9.91 -7.70 -6.16
N LEU A 95 -9.06 -6.99 -5.42
CA LEU A 95 -8.78 -7.30 -4.03
C LEU A 95 -9.33 -6.17 -3.17
N MET A 96 -10.11 -6.52 -2.16
CA MET A 96 -10.63 -5.54 -1.21
C MET A 96 -10.32 -6.03 0.19
N ALA A 97 -9.88 -5.12 1.05
CA ALA A 97 -9.51 -5.50 2.41
C ALA A 97 -9.71 -4.35 3.36
N LYS A 98 -10.01 -4.69 4.59
CA LYS A 98 -10.06 -3.75 5.69
C LYS A 98 -8.74 -3.80 6.45
N PHE A 99 -8.19 -2.63 6.73
CA PHE A 99 -6.96 -2.50 7.50
C PHE A 99 -7.31 -2.33 8.97
N THR A 100 -6.86 -3.25 9.81
CA THR A 100 -7.11 -3.22 11.24
C THR A 100 -5.89 -3.72 11.97
N LYS A 101 -5.34 -2.88 12.87
CA LYS A 101 -4.23 -3.28 13.75
C LYS A 101 -3.05 -3.91 13.00
N GLY A 102 -2.69 -3.30 11.89
CA GLY A 102 -1.53 -3.75 11.12
C GLY A 102 -1.77 -4.91 10.19
N THR A 103 -3.00 -5.37 10.05
CA THR A 103 -3.34 -6.48 9.15
C THR A 103 -4.38 -6.06 8.13
N LEU A 104 -4.38 -6.77 7.01
CA LEU A 104 -5.39 -6.63 5.98
C LEU A 104 -6.21 -7.91 5.93
N SER A 105 -7.52 -7.77 5.78
CA SER A 105 -8.42 -8.91 5.71
C SER A 105 -9.60 -8.55 4.82
N GLY A 106 -9.88 -9.40 3.83
CA GLY A 106 -10.97 -9.09 2.92
C GLY A 106 -11.22 -10.18 1.91
N THR A 107 -11.64 -9.76 0.72
CA THR A 107 -12.07 -10.67 -0.35
C THR A 107 -11.32 -10.38 -1.63
N TRP A 108 -11.27 -11.37 -2.49
CA TRP A 108 -10.78 -11.21 -3.85
C TRP A 108 -11.80 -11.80 -4.80
N SER A 109 -11.83 -11.29 -6.02
CA SER A 109 -12.75 -11.81 -7.02
C SER A 109 -12.16 -11.63 -8.42
N SER A 110 -12.58 -12.52 -9.32
CA SER A 110 -12.28 -12.42 -10.73
C SER A 110 -13.56 -12.69 -11.50
N ASP A 111 -13.48 -12.75 -12.82
CA ASP A 111 -14.66 -13.00 -13.64
C ASP A 111 -15.29 -14.35 -13.35
N SER A 112 -14.49 -15.33 -12.91
CA SER A 112 -14.97 -16.71 -12.75
C SER A 112 -14.75 -17.29 -11.37
N ASP A 113 -14.13 -16.53 -10.44
CA ASP A 113 -13.74 -17.10 -9.15
C ASP A 113 -13.76 -16.03 -8.08
N LYS A 114 -13.78 -16.45 -6.81
CA LYS A 114 -13.74 -15.53 -5.69
C LYS A 114 -13.32 -16.27 -4.43
N GLY A 115 -12.91 -15.51 -3.43
CA GLY A 115 -12.50 -16.07 -2.16
C GLY A 115 -12.14 -14.98 -1.17
N ASN A 116 -11.42 -15.36 -0.13
CA ASN A 116 -10.95 -14.45 0.92
C ASN A 116 -9.44 -14.32 0.86
N TRP A 117 -8.92 -13.27 1.50
CA TRP A 117 -7.49 -13.13 1.64
C TRP A 117 -7.16 -12.30 2.86
N GLU A 118 -5.95 -12.47 3.35
CA GLU A 118 -5.42 -11.66 4.44
C GLU A 118 -3.96 -11.38 4.20
N GLY A 119 -3.45 -10.33 4.86
CA GLY A 119 -2.06 -9.95 4.73
C GLY A 119 -1.57 -9.21 5.94
N LYS A 120 -0.25 -9.25 6.15
CA LYS A 120 0.40 -8.49 7.18
C LYS A 120 1.77 -8.05 6.68
N LYS A 121 2.29 -6.96 7.25
CA LYS A 121 3.57 -6.46 6.80
C LYS A 121 4.67 -7.46 7.09
N ALA A 122 5.55 -7.64 6.12
CA ALA A 122 6.70 -8.51 6.27
C ALA A 122 7.64 -7.95 7.32
N ALA A 123 8.31 -8.84 8.04
CA ALA A 123 9.26 -8.45 9.06
C ALA A 123 10.39 -7.65 8.43
N GLY A 124 10.80 -6.56 9.09
CA GLY A 124 11.86 -5.71 8.58
C GLY A 124 11.44 -4.67 7.57
N THR A 125 10.16 -4.62 7.20
CA THR A 125 9.64 -3.63 6.26
C THR A 125 9.06 -2.45 7.02
N GLN A 126 9.48 -1.26 6.64
CA GLN A 126 9.03 -0.05 7.32
C GLN A 126 8.46 0.95 6.34
#